data_44468af367b484f53e4d5396089b9b70
#
_entry.id   44468af367b484f53e4d5396089b9b70
#
_cell.length_a   1.000
_cell.length_b   1.000
_cell.length_c   1.000
_cell.angle_alpha   90.00
_cell.angle_beta   90.00
_cell.angle_gamma   90.00
#
_symmetry.space_group_name_H-M   'P 1'
#
loop_
_entity.id
_entity.type
_entity.pdbx_description
1 polymer ?
#
loop_
_entity_poly.entity_id
_entity_poly.type
_entity_poly.pdbx_seq_one_letter_code
_entity_poly.pdbx_strand_id
1 'polypeptide(L)'
;MTEPILQVKDLSVYYNKKKALNSVSLSFQPKEITALIGPSGSGKSTLLKAINRMGDLNPEVTTTGSVVYNGHNIYSPRTDTVELRKEIGMVFQQPNPFPMSIYENVVYGLRINGEKDKQVLDEAVEKALQRASIWDEVKDRLHDSAIGLSGGQQQRVCVAR
;
A
#
# COMPACT_ATOMS: atom_id res chain seq x y z
N MET A 1 -4.65 27.96 -1.43
CA MET A 1 -5.18 26.57 -1.38
C MET A 1 -4.01 25.66 -1.71
N THR A 2 -3.69 24.70 -0.86
CA THR A 2 -2.63 23.71 -1.13
C THR A 2 -3.05 22.83 -2.29
N GLU A 3 -2.15 22.57 -3.23
CA GLU A 3 -2.42 21.62 -4.31
C GLU A 3 -2.61 20.21 -3.74
N PRO A 4 -3.62 19.45 -4.21
CA PRO A 4 -3.83 18.08 -3.76
C PRO A 4 -2.66 17.18 -4.17
N ILE A 5 -2.22 16.30 -3.27
CA ILE A 5 -1.16 15.33 -3.53
C ILE A 5 -1.60 14.27 -4.54
N LEU A 6 -2.89 13.93 -4.53
CA LEU A 6 -3.47 12.95 -5.45
C LEU A 6 -4.85 13.41 -5.94
N GLN A 7 -5.06 13.35 -7.25
CA GLN A 7 -6.32 13.67 -7.90
C GLN A 7 -6.78 12.50 -8.75
N VAL A 8 -8.02 12.12 -8.56
CA VAL A 8 -8.74 11.15 -9.40
C VAL A 8 -9.72 11.94 -10.25
N LYS A 9 -9.71 11.75 -11.57
CA LYS A 9 -10.61 12.45 -12.51
C LYS A 9 -11.30 11.45 -13.44
N ASP A 10 -12.62 11.41 -13.35
CA ASP A 10 -13.51 10.59 -14.19
C ASP A 10 -13.10 9.12 -14.28
N LEU A 11 -12.58 8.60 -13.15
CA LEU A 11 -12.04 7.26 -13.08
C LEU A 11 -13.18 6.23 -13.18
N SER A 12 -13.11 5.38 -14.19
CA SER A 12 -13.94 4.20 -14.30
C SER A 12 -13.08 2.94 -14.36
N VAL A 13 -13.50 1.91 -13.65
CA VAL A 13 -12.81 0.62 -13.60
C VAL A 13 -13.78 -0.49 -13.99
N TYR A 14 -13.32 -1.38 -14.85
CA TYR A 14 -14.09 -2.52 -15.35
C TYR A 14 -13.35 -3.80 -15.01
N TYR A 15 -14.09 -4.83 -14.56
CA TYR A 15 -13.66 -6.21 -14.49
C TYR A 15 -14.31 -6.95 -15.67
N ASN A 16 -13.56 -7.35 -16.65
CA ASN A 16 -14.08 -7.77 -17.96
C ASN A 16 -14.99 -6.66 -18.53
N LYS A 17 -16.28 -6.96 -18.72
CA LYS A 17 -17.30 -5.99 -19.20
C LYS A 17 -18.13 -5.35 -18.07
N LYS A 18 -17.92 -5.78 -16.83
CA LYS A 18 -18.69 -5.28 -15.69
C LYS A 18 -18.02 -4.04 -15.09
N LYS A 19 -18.72 -2.92 -15.11
CA LYS A 19 -18.26 -1.67 -14.51
C LYS A 19 -18.31 -1.77 -12.97
N ALA A 20 -17.18 -1.58 -12.29
CA ALA A 20 -17.03 -1.59 -10.84
C ALA A 20 -16.90 -0.18 -10.24
N LEU A 21 -16.35 0.77 -11.01
CA LEU A 21 -16.38 2.20 -10.71
C LEU A 21 -16.90 2.96 -11.91
N ASN A 22 -17.65 4.02 -11.66
CA ASN A 22 -18.30 4.82 -12.72
C ASN A 22 -17.97 6.30 -12.52
N SER A 23 -17.04 6.83 -13.32
CA SER A 23 -16.69 8.25 -13.41
C SER A 23 -16.49 8.93 -12.04
N VAL A 24 -15.63 8.33 -11.19
CA VAL A 24 -15.35 8.85 -9.87
C VAL A 24 -14.30 9.93 -9.96
N SER A 25 -14.60 11.09 -9.35
CA SER A 25 -13.64 12.21 -9.23
C SER A 25 -13.50 12.60 -7.76
N LEU A 26 -12.26 12.58 -7.25
CA LEU A 26 -11.89 12.85 -5.87
C LEU A 26 -10.52 13.52 -5.82
N SER A 27 -10.26 14.27 -4.76
CA SER A 27 -8.93 14.84 -4.48
C SER A 27 -8.53 14.58 -3.03
N PHE A 28 -7.25 14.33 -2.82
CA PHE A 28 -6.66 14.04 -1.51
C PHE A 28 -5.59 15.08 -1.20
N GLN A 29 -5.68 15.67 -0.02
CA GLN A 29 -4.73 16.67 0.42
C GLN A 29 -3.51 16.01 1.10
N PRO A 30 -2.32 16.64 1.04
CA PRO A 30 -1.16 16.15 1.74
C PRO A 30 -1.38 16.19 3.27
N LYS A 31 -0.87 15.17 3.98
CA LYS A 31 -0.92 15.06 5.45
C LYS A 31 -2.34 14.97 6.03
N GLU A 32 -3.33 14.57 5.24
CA GLU A 32 -4.69 14.35 5.69
C GLU A 32 -5.07 12.86 5.66
N ILE A 33 -5.97 12.47 6.56
CA ILE A 33 -6.59 11.14 6.57
C ILE A 33 -7.97 11.28 5.93
N THR A 34 -8.18 10.58 4.82
CA THR A 34 -9.48 10.54 4.13
C THR A 34 -10.14 9.18 4.34
N ALA A 35 -11.35 9.16 4.88
CA ALA A 35 -12.14 7.94 5.04
C ALA A 35 -13.11 7.75 3.87
N LEU A 36 -13.10 6.56 3.26
CA LEU A 36 -14.08 6.14 2.26
C LEU A 36 -15.17 5.30 2.93
N ILE A 37 -16.39 5.80 2.99
CA ILE A 37 -17.54 5.16 3.65
C ILE A 37 -18.56 4.75 2.59
N GLY A 38 -19.16 3.59 2.78
CA GLY A 38 -20.21 3.08 1.89
C GLY A 38 -20.45 1.58 2.08
N PRO A 39 -21.55 1.04 1.51
CA PRO A 39 -21.91 -0.38 1.64
C PRO A 39 -20.86 -1.31 1.01
N SER A 40 -20.95 -2.61 1.33
CA SER A 40 -20.15 -3.62 0.65
C SER A 40 -20.45 -3.61 -0.86
N GLY A 41 -19.42 -3.78 -1.68
CA GLY A 41 -19.56 -3.76 -3.14
C GLY A 41 -19.64 -2.37 -3.79
N SER A 42 -19.58 -1.26 -3.02
CA SER A 42 -19.64 0.10 -3.59
C SER A 42 -18.35 0.55 -4.34
N GLY A 43 -17.34 -0.31 -4.46
CA GLY A 43 -16.13 -0.02 -5.23
C GLY A 43 -14.97 0.60 -4.45
N LYS A 44 -15.06 0.76 -3.11
CA LYS A 44 -13.98 1.34 -2.28
C LYS A 44 -12.62 0.67 -2.49
N SER A 45 -12.59 -0.65 -2.40
CA SER A 45 -11.35 -1.42 -2.62
C SER A 45 -10.87 -1.37 -4.07
N THR A 46 -11.79 -1.22 -5.02
CA THR A 46 -11.45 -1.04 -6.44
C THR A 46 -10.78 0.32 -6.65
N LEU A 47 -11.29 1.38 -6.02
CA LEU A 47 -10.68 2.71 -6.06
C LEU A 47 -9.26 2.68 -5.47
N LEU A 48 -9.09 2.09 -4.28
CA LEU A 48 -7.77 1.99 -3.64
C LEU A 48 -6.77 1.21 -4.52
N LYS A 49 -7.20 0.10 -5.12
CA LYS A 49 -6.35 -0.68 -6.07
C LYS A 49 -6.04 0.09 -7.35
N ALA A 50 -6.93 0.95 -7.81
CA ALA A 50 -6.69 1.78 -8.98
C ALA A 50 -5.66 2.89 -8.68
N ILE A 51 -5.68 3.50 -7.48
CA ILE A 51 -4.76 4.57 -7.07
C ILE A 51 -3.30 4.11 -7.08
N ASN A 52 -3.00 2.84 -6.74
CA ASN A 52 -1.62 2.31 -6.78
C ASN A 52 -1.37 1.32 -7.92
N ARG A 53 -2.27 1.27 -8.88
CA ARG A 53 -2.19 0.39 -10.07
C ARG A 53 -2.10 -1.11 -9.77
N MET A 54 -2.59 -1.55 -8.59
CA MET A 54 -2.70 -2.99 -8.30
C MET A 54 -3.70 -3.71 -9.21
N GLY A 55 -4.62 -2.98 -9.84
CA GLY A 55 -5.52 -3.52 -10.87
C GLY A 55 -4.80 -4.09 -12.07
N ASP A 56 -3.66 -3.53 -12.45
CA ASP A 56 -2.86 -3.95 -13.61
C ASP A 56 -2.32 -5.40 -13.50
N LEU A 57 -2.28 -5.95 -12.28
CA LEU A 57 -1.89 -7.35 -12.05
C LEU A 57 -2.96 -8.34 -12.53
N ASN A 58 -4.17 -7.87 -12.81
CA ASN A 58 -5.24 -8.68 -13.35
C ASN A 58 -5.54 -8.22 -14.79
N PRO A 59 -5.28 -9.05 -15.82
CA PRO A 59 -5.51 -8.71 -17.22
C PRO A 59 -6.98 -8.43 -17.57
N GLU A 60 -7.90 -8.84 -16.71
CA GLU A 60 -9.33 -8.58 -16.87
C GLU A 60 -9.75 -7.17 -16.41
N VAL A 61 -8.83 -6.42 -15.81
CA VAL A 61 -9.11 -5.07 -15.31
C VAL A 61 -8.75 -4.03 -16.36
N THR A 62 -9.71 -3.18 -16.68
CA THR A 62 -9.51 -2.01 -17.53
C THR A 62 -9.86 -0.75 -16.78
N THR A 63 -8.99 0.23 -16.87
CA THR A 63 -9.17 1.53 -16.19
C THR A 63 -9.22 2.64 -17.23
N THR A 64 -10.18 3.57 -17.10
CA THR A 64 -10.29 4.78 -17.90
C THR A 64 -10.40 6.00 -16.99
N GLY A 65 -10.12 7.19 -17.53
CA GLY A 65 -9.98 8.41 -16.74
C GLY A 65 -8.51 8.66 -16.37
N SER A 66 -8.26 9.42 -15.32
CA SER A 66 -6.88 9.72 -14.91
C SER A 66 -6.75 9.76 -13.39
N VAL A 67 -5.56 9.37 -12.93
CA VAL A 67 -5.11 9.56 -11.54
C VAL A 67 -3.79 10.31 -11.59
N VAL A 68 -3.75 11.48 -10.97
CA VAL A 68 -2.58 12.34 -10.94
C VAL A 68 -2.00 12.32 -9.53
N TYR A 69 -0.77 11.91 -9.38
CA TYR A 69 -0.01 11.89 -8.14
C TYR A 69 1.22 12.77 -8.27
N ASN A 70 1.41 13.73 -7.36
CA ASN A 70 2.49 14.72 -7.42
C ASN A 70 2.62 15.38 -8.82
N GLY A 71 1.50 15.73 -9.45
CA GLY A 71 1.48 16.37 -10.77
C GLY A 71 1.64 15.40 -11.97
N HIS A 72 1.88 14.11 -11.74
CA HIS A 72 2.10 13.12 -12.79
C HIS A 72 0.94 12.14 -12.90
N ASN A 73 0.44 11.91 -14.13
CA ASN A 73 -0.57 10.90 -14.36
C ASN A 73 0.04 9.50 -14.23
N ILE A 74 -0.41 8.75 -13.20
CA ILE A 74 0.12 7.41 -12.90
C ILE A 74 -0.21 6.38 -13.98
N TYR A 75 -1.20 6.63 -14.85
CA TYR A 75 -1.55 5.77 -15.98
C TYR A 75 -0.82 6.15 -17.27
N SER A 76 0.16 7.06 -17.20
CA SER A 76 1.04 7.33 -18.34
C SER A 76 1.85 6.08 -18.71
N PRO A 77 2.08 5.80 -20.02
CA PRO A 77 2.95 4.69 -20.46
C PRO A 77 4.39 4.78 -19.93
N ARG A 78 4.82 5.96 -19.50
CA ARG A 78 6.17 6.20 -18.95
C ARG A 78 6.26 5.98 -17.45
N THR A 79 5.15 5.68 -16.77
CA THR A 79 5.14 5.51 -15.31
C THR A 79 5.77 4.16 -14.94
N ASP A 80 6.82 4.20 -14.14
CA ASP A 80 7.35 3.01 -13.48
C ASP A 80 6.43 2.62 -12.32
N THR A 81 5.77 1.46 -12.46
CA THR A 81 4.81 0.96 -11.46
C THR A 81 5.48 0.41 -10.21
N VAL A 82 6.76 0.05 -10.29
CA VAL A 82 7.53 -0.39 -9.12
C VAL A 82 7.83 0.81 -8.22
N GLU A 83 8.34 1.88 -8.80
CA GLU A 83 8.59 3.12 -8.07
C GLU A 83 7.28 3.73 -7.52
N LEU A 84 6.22 3.75 -8.32
CA LEU A 84 4.90 4.22 -7.85
C LEU A 84 4.43 3.48 -6.59
N ARG A 85 4.60 2.14 -6.54
CA ARG A 85 4.14 1.32 -5.41
C ARG A 85 5.03 1.42 -4.18
N LYS A 86 6.26 1.91 -4.31
CA LYS A 86 7.10 2.30 -3.17
C LYS A 86 6.55 3.57 -2.48
N GLU A 87 6.05 4.52 -3.28
CA GLU A 87 5.51 5.78 -2.77
C GLU A 87 4.05 5.65 -2.29
N ILE A 88 3.22 4.84 -2.98
CA ILE A 88 1.82 4.60 -2.63
C ILE A 88 1.67 3.16 -2.15
N GLY A 89 1.98 2.92 -0.88
CA GLY A 89 1.83 1.62 -0.24
C GLY A 89 0.36 1.21 -0.08
N MET A 90 0.13 -0.08 0.10
CA MET A 90 -1.21 -0.64 0.34
C MET A 90 -1.18 -1.64 1.49
N VAL A 91 -2.07 -1.44 2.45
CA VAL A 91 -2.34 -2.41 3.52
C VAL A 91 -3.61 -3.18 3.15
N PHE A 92 -3.51 -4.51 3.08
CA PHE A 92 -4.63 -5.37 2.72
C PHE A 92 -5.52 -5.68 3.92
N GLN A 93 -6.79 -5.99 3.67
CA GLN A 93 -7.75 -6.35 4.71
C GLN A 93 -7.34 -7.62 5.47
N GLN A 94 -6.80 -8.62 4.76
CA GLN A 94 -6.19 -9.79 5.37
C GLN A 94 -4.67 -9.57 5.45
N PRO A 95 -4.04 -9.82 6.61
CA PRO A 95 -2.60 -9.73 6.72
C PRO A 95 -1.93 -10.76 5.81
N ASN A 96 -0.83 -10.37 5.21
CA ASN A 96 -0.06 -11.22 4.31
C ASN A 96 1.45 -11.09 4.61
N PRO A 97 1.89 -11.41 5.84
CA PRO A 97 3.31 -11.43 6.11
C PRO A 97 3.99 -12.50 5.26
N PHE A 98 5.22 -12.24 4.85
CA PHE A 98 6.02 -13.26 4.18
C PHE A 98 6.34 -14.40 5.16
N PRO A 99 6.56 -15.65 4.66
CA PRO A 99 6.94 -16.80 5.48
C PRO A 99 8.40 -16.70 5.95
N MET A 100 8.70 -15.63 6.65
CA MET A 100 9.99 -15.21 7.16
C MET A 100 9.84 -14.75 8.61
N SER A 101 10.94 -14.41 9.27
CA SER A 101 10.91 -13.82 10.60
C SER A 101 10.25 -12.44 10.58
N ILE A 102 9.90 -11.92 11.76
CA ILE A 102 9.39 -10.55 11.93
C ILE A 102 10.42 -9.56 11.40
N TYR A 103 11.68 -9.71 11.80
CA TYR A 103 12.80 -8.90 11.32
C TYR A 103 12.90 -8.87 9.80
N GLU A 104 12.95 -10.05 9.17
CA GLU A 104 13.08 -10.17 7.71
C GLU A 104 11.89 -9.55 6.96
N ASN A 105 10.67 -9.64 7.51
CA ASN A 105 9.53 -8.96 6.92
C ASN A 105 9.72 -7.45 6.87
N VAL A 106 10.22 -6.84 7.96
CA VAL A 106 10.36 -5.38 8.06
C VAL A 106 11.52 -4.86 7.19
N VAL A 107 12.67 -5.56 7.19
CA VAL A 107 13.82 -5.13 6.38
C VAL A 107 13.72 -5.52 4.90
N TYR A 108 12.73 -6.27 4.51
CA TYR A 108 12.61 -6.85 3.17
C TYR A 108 12.76 -5.80 2.06
N GLY A 109 12.02 -4.69 2.18
CA GLY A 109 12.10 -3.59 1.22
C GLY A 109 13.46 -2.92 1.15
N LEU A 110 14.11 -2.72 2.30
CA LEU A 110 15.45 -2.11 2.36
C LEU A 110 16.48 -3.01 1.71
N ARG A 111 16.45 -4.33 1.98
CA ARG A 111 17.37 -5.30 1.39
C ARG A 111 17.23 -5.42 -0.12
N ILE A 112 16.00 -5.43 -0.65
CA ILE A 112 15.79 -5.42 -2.11
C ILE A 112 16.36 -4.15 -2.76
N ASN A 113 16.30 -3.02 -2.04
CA ASN A 113 16.90 -1.77 -2.50
C ASN A 113 18.43 -1.70 -2.26
N GLY A 114 19.05 -2.78 -1.79
CA GLY A 114 20.51 -2.92 -1.69
C GLY A 114 21.11 -2.57 -0.34
N GLU A 115 20.28 -2.24 0.68
CA GLU A 115 20.80 -1.97 2.03
C GLU A 115 21.35 -3.25 2.69
N LYS A 116 22.58 -3.17 3.20
CA LYS A 116 23.29 -4.29 3.83
C LYS A 116 23.85 -3.94 5.19
N ASP A 117 23.90 -2.66 5.54
CA ASP A 117 24.42 -2.22 6.83
C ASP A 117 23.47 -2.69 7.94
N LYS A 118 24.02 -3.54 8.82
CA LYS A 118 23.24 -4.14 9.91
C LYS A 118 22.71 -3.08 10.86
N GLN A 119 23.49 -2.05 11.17
CA GLN A 119 23.06 -1.00 12.10
C GLN A 119 21.87 -0.22 11.52
N VAL A 120 21.91 0.13 10.23
CA VAL A 120 20.82 0.81 9.51
C VAL A 120 19.56 -0.05 9.51
N LEU A 121 19.70 -1.35 9.26
CA LEU A 121 18.58 -2.30 9.26
C LEU A 121 17.96 -2.45 10.66
N ASP A 122 18.79 -2.60 11.71
CA ASP A 122 18.33 -2.74 13.09
C ASP A 122 17.56 -1.49 13.55
N GLU A 123 18.08 -0.29 13.28
CA GLU A 123 17.41 0.97 13.58
C GLU A 123 16.08 1.13 12.81
N ALA A 124 16.05 0.71 11.55
CA ALA A 124 14.85 0.76 10.72
C ALA A 124 13.76 -0.17 11.26
N VAL A 125 14.14 -1.38 11.70
CA VAL A 125 13.22 -2.35 12.32
C VAL A 125 12.60 -1.78 13.57
N GLU A 126 13.40 -1.26 14.48
CA GLU A 126 12.90 -0.67 15.72
C GLU A 126 11.92 0.47 15.43
N LYS A 127 12.33 1.44 14.61
CA LYS A 127 11.50 2.60 14.24
C LYS A 127 10.19 2.19 13.56
N ALA A 128 10.23 1.23 12.63
CA ALA A 128 9.05 0.77 11.90
C ALA A 128 8.06 0.05 12.82
N LEU A 129 8.55 -0.84 13.69
CA LEU A 129 7.72 -1.58 14.64
C LEU A 129 7.14 -0.66 15.73
N GLN A 130 7.89 0.36 16.17
CA GLN A 130 7.38 1.41 17.07
C GLN A 130 6.24 2.20 16.41
N ARG A 131 6.41 2.65 15.16
CA ARG A 131 5.36 3.36 14.39
C ARG A 131 4.13 2.50 14.16
N ALA A 132 4.30 1.20 13.98
CA ALA A 132 3.20 0.25 13.87
C ALA A 132 2.61 -0.17 15.22
N SER A 133 3.09 0.39 16.34
CA SER A 133 2.63 0.12 17.72
C SER A 133 2.67 -1.37 18.08
N ILE A 134 3.76 -2.07 17.71
CA ILE A 134 3.93 -3.50 18.01
C ILE A 134 5.29 -3.82 18.66
N TRP A 135 6.22 -2.86 18.71
CA TRP A 135 7.59 -3.07 19.18
C TRP A 135 7.65 -3.83 20.50
N ASP A 136 6.93 -3.39 21.53
CA ASP A 136 6.98 -3.99 22.85
C ASP A 136 6.45 -5.43 22.91
N GLU A 137 5.63 -5.83 21.96
CA GLU A 137 5.10 -7.18 21.87
C GLU A 137 6.07 -8.16 21.18
N VAL A 138 7.01 -7.65 20.38
CA VAL A 138 7.84 -8.51 19.50
C VAL A 138 9.35 -8.28 19.63
N LYS A 139 9.84 -7.28 20.34
CA LYS A 139 11.26 -6.91 20.43
C LYS A 139 12.17 -8.05 20.88
N ASP A 140 11.68 -8.94 21.74
CA ASP A 140 12.46 -10.06 22.29
C ASP A 140 12.36 -11.33 21.41
N ARG A 141 11.61 -11.27 20.30
CA ARG A 141 11.37 -12.41 19.40
C ARG A 141 11.34 -12.03 17.92
N LEU A 142 12.17 -11.07 17.53
CA LEU A 142 12.24 -10.56 16.15
C LEU A 142 12.60 -11.64 15.11
N HIS A 143 13.26 -12.71 15.54
CA HIS A 143 13.64 -13.84 14.68
C HIS A 143 12.58 -14.93 14.60
N ASP A 144 11.49 -14.83 15.36
CA ASP A 144 10.36 -15.76 15.24
C ASP A 144 9.62 -15.57 13.91
N SER A 145 8.95 -16.64 13.46
CA SER A 145 8.14 -16.60 12.25
C SER A 145 6.97 -15.60 12.38
N ALA A 146 6.86 -14.68 11.44
CA ALA A 146 5.76 -13.72 11.41
C ALA A 146 4.39 -14.38 11.18
N ILE A 147 4.34 -15.58 10.57
CA ILE A 147 3.10 -16.34 10.38
C ILE A 147 2.54 -16.86 11.70
N GLY A 148 3.39 -17.11 12.70
CA GLY A 148 2.96 -17.57 14.03
C GLY A 148 2.32 -16.50 14.92
N LEU A 149 2.28 -15.25 14.47
CA LEU A 149 1.69 -14.14 15.18
C LEU A 149 0.15 -14.17 15.11
N SER A 150 -0.53 -13.52 16.06
CA SER A 150 -1.98 -13.27 15.94
C SER A 150 -2.31 -12.41 14.73
N GLY A 151 -3.54 -12.49 14.21
CA GLY A 151 -3.94 -11.73 13.02
C GLY A 151 -3.72 -10.21 13.16
N GLY A 152 -3.99 -9.65 14.34
CA GLY A 152 -3.73 -8.24 14.61
C GLY A 152 -2.25 -7.88 14.64
N GLN A 153 -1.40 -8.77 15.18
CA GLN A 153 0.05 -8.60 15.16
C GLN A 153 0.60 -8.73 13.73
N GLN A 154 0.14 -9.72 12.97
CA GLN A 154 0.50 -9.86 11.55
C GLN A 154 0.16 -8.60 10.75
N GLN A 155 -1.01 -8.02 10.99
CA GLN A 155 -1.43 -6.78 10.33
C GLN A 155 -0.48 -5.62 10.64
N ARG A 156 -0.09 -5.45 11.91
CA ARG A 156 0.86 -4.40 12.30
C ARG A 156 2.27 -4.65 11.74
N VAL A 157 2.71 -5.90 11.63
CA VAL A 157 3.97 -6.24 10.93
C VAL A 157 3.90 -5.88 9.44
N CYS A 158 2.75 -6.15 8.77
CA CYS A 158 2.54 -5.73 7.39
C CYS A 158 2.51 -4.20 7.22
N VAL A 159 2.09 -3.45 8.23
CA VAL A 159 2.16 -1.97 8.25
C VAL A 159 3.60 -1.49 8.45
N ALA A 160 4.40 -2.21 9.25
CA ALA A 160 5.80 -1.87 9.50
C ALA A 160 6.73 -2.20 8.32
N ARG A 161 6.35 -3.15 7.47
CA ARG A 161 7.05 -3.56 6.26
C ARG A 161 6.97 -2.50 5.16
#